data_817633811cd8707d9920560dfbd49d21
#
_entry.id   817633811cd8707d9920560dfbd49d21
#
_cell.length_a   1.000
_cell.length_b   1.000
_cell.length_c   1.000
_cell.angle_alpha   90.00
_cell.angle_beta   90.00
_cell.angle_gamma   90.00
#
_symmetry.space_group_name_H-M   'P 1'
#
loop_
_entity.id
_entity.type
_entity.pdbx_description
1 polymer ?
#
loop_
_entity_poly.entity_id
_entity_poly.type
_entity_poly.pdbx_seq_one_letter_code
_entity_poly.pdbx_strand_id
1 'polypeptide(L)'
;MSDTPYMGELTDVVLGQEFLTWLWFRSEAGNGQFRTPEGVTFGLFMEQRISVQGGEGESLETATVSGPMSELREARLGLSTGKKVNRALLRIERDADTWTVSVKAEDFQMNSLKTPVIEKDGEDDDPDAAFLEKIYLIETCLGYIDEVYRQFLTVRLAPADWQEEIKALRNWLAAGD
;
A
#
# COMPACT_ATOMS: atom_id res chain seq x y z
N MET A 1 28.24 -8.17 4.95
CA MET A 1 26.82 -8.54 4.73
C MET A 1 26.02 -7.27 4.74
N SER A 2 25.50 -6.91 3.62
CA SER A 2 24.57 -5.77 3.55
C SER A 2 23.20 -6.30 3.93
N ASP A 3 22.90 -6.30 5.22
CA ASP A 3 21.55 -6.57 5.71
C ASP A 3 20.65 -5.41 5.33
N THR A 4 20.29 -5.39 4.04
CA THR A 4 19.26 -4.50 3.56
C THR A 4 17.94 -5.24 3.69
N PRO A 5 17.16 -5.03 4.75
CA PRO A 5 15.94 -5.80 5.00
C PRO A 5 14.90 -5.70 3.87
N TYR A 6 15.15 -4.80 2.91
CA TYR A 6 14.23 -4.49 1.81
C TYR A 6 14.69 -5.00 0.45
N MET A 7 15.89 -5.54 0.36
CA MET A 7 16.35 -6.18 -0.86
C MET A 7 15.99 -7.66 -0.75
N GLY A 8 14.78 -8.00 -1.18
CA GLY A 8 14.33 -9.36 -1.25
C GLY A 8 15.16 -10.17 -2.20
N GLU A 9 15.39 -11.43 -1.88
CA GLU A 9 15.80 -12.40 -2.86
C GLU A 9 14.75 -12.46 -3.97
N LEU A 10 15.17 -12.83 -5.18
CA LEU A 10 14.39 -12.83 -6.43
C LEU A 10 13.17 -13.79 -6.43
N THR A 11 12.68 -14.21 -5.28
CA THR A 11 11.51 -15.07 -5.13
C THR A 11 10.18 -14.32 -5.16
N ASP A 12 10.21 -13.01 -4.96
CA ASP A 12 9.02 -12.15 -5.06
C ASP A 12 8.87 -11.63 -6.50
N VAL A 13 8.21 -12.42 -7.34
CA VAL A 13 8.07 -12.15 -8.78
C VAL A 13 7.38 -10.82 -9.09
N VAL A 14 6.47 -10.40 -8.22
CA VAL A 14 5.70 -9.16 -8.39
C VAL A 14 6.20 -8.02 -7.49
N LEU A 15 7.25 -8.25 -6.70
CA LEU A 15 7.80 -7.29 -5.74
C LEU A 15 6.72 -6.73 -4.77
N GLY A 16 5.69 -7.52 -4.46
CA GLY A 16 4.53 -7.07 -3.71
C GLY A 16 4.87 -6.71 -2.27
N GLN A 17 5.73 -7.47 -1.60
CA GLN A 17 6.18 -7.17 -0.25
C GLN A 17 7.05 -5.89 -0.21
N GLU A 18 7.92 -5.72 -1.20
CA GLU A 18 8.72 -4.50 -1.33
C GLU A 18 7.81 -3.29 -1.63
N PHE A 19 6.84 -3.46 -2.53
CA PHE A 19 5.87 -2.42 -2.84
C PHE A 19 5.06 -1.98 -1.62
N LEU A 20 4.45 -2.90 -0.88
CA LEU A 20 3.66 -2.54 0.29
C LEU A 20 4.53 -1.95 1.42
N THR A 21 5.77 -2.39 1.57
CA THR A 21 6.71 -1.82 2.54
C THR A 21 7.11 -0.39 2.15
N TRP A 22 7.44 -0.18 0.88
CA TRP A 22 7.72 1.16 0.34
C TRP A 22 6.51 2.08 0.43
N LEU A 23 5.31 1.57 0.13
CA LEU A 23 4.07 2.32 0.21
C LEU A 23 3.79 2.78 1.64
N TRP A 24 4.02 1.95 2.64
CA TRP A 24 3.89 2.35 4.03
C TRP A 24 4.84 3.52 4.36
N PHE A 25 6.11 3.39 4.01
CA PHE A 25 7.07 4.48 4.15
C PHE A 25 6.57 5.77 3.48
N ARG A 26 6.13 5.70 2.24
CA ARG A 26 5.66 6.88 1.49
C ARG A 26 4.36 7.47 2.06
N SER A 27 3.49 6.65 2.61
CA SER A 27 2.25 7.12 3.23
C SER A 27 2.49 7.93 4.51
N GLU A 28 3.56 7.65 5.24
CA GLU A 28 3.93 8.41 6.43
C GLU A 28 4.91 9.56 6.13
N ALA A 29 6.02 9.26 5.47
CA ALA A 29 7.06 10.25 5.19
C ALA A 29 6.68 11.26 4.09
N GLY A 30 5.86 10.85 3.14
CA GLY A 30 5.39 11.67 2.02
C GLY A 30 3.95 12.17 2.15
N ASN A 31 3.35 12.08 3.32
CA ASN A 31 1.93 12.37 3.56
C ASN A 31 0.97 11.60 2.64
N GLY A 32 1.39 10.47 2.08
CA GLY A 32 0.57 9.59 1.23
C GLY A 32 0.05 10.24 -0.05
N GLN A 33 0.57 11.38 -0.47
CA GLN A 33 0.09 12.09 -1.65
C GLN A 33 0.74 11.57 -2.94
N PHE A 34 -0.10 11.25 -3.91
CA PHE A 34 0.30 10.78 -5.23
C PHE A 34 -0.42 11.58 -6.32
N ARG A 35 0.11 11.50 -7.54
CA ARG A 35 -0.45 12.21 -8.69
C ARG A 35 -0.43 11.31 -9.92
N THR A 36 -1.54 11.31 -10.66
CA THR A 36 -1.61 10.63 -11.95
C THR A 36 -0.91 11.42 -13.05
N PRO A 37 -0.57 10.81 -14.21
CA PRO A 37 -0.02 11.51 -15.36
C PRO A 37 -0.92 12.66 -15.87
N GLU A 38 -2.25 12.50 -15.74
CA GLU A 38 -3.24 13.51 -16.12
C GLU A 38 -3.33 14.67 -15.10
N GLY A 39 -2.62 14.56 -13.98
CA GLY A 39 -2.53 15.61 -12.98
C GLY A 39 -3.52 15.49 -11.83
N VAL A 40 -4.27 14.40 -11.72
CA VAL A 40 -5.17 14.15 -10.59
C VAL A 40 -4.34 13.82 -9.35
N THR A 41 -4.55 14.56 -8.27
CA THR A 41 -3.94 14.27 -6.96
C THR A 41 -4.89 13.43 -6.11
N PHE A 42 -4.34 12.40 -5.45
CA PHE A 42 -5.07 11.55 -4.53
C PHE A 42 -4.17 11.12 -3.37
N GLY A 43 -4.80 10.78 -2.25
CA GLY A 43 -4.11 10.21 -1.09
C GLY A 43 -4.17 8.69 -1.12
N LEU A 44 -3.08 8.01 -0.75
CA LEU A 44 -3.07 6.57 -0.52
C LEU A 44 -2.31 6.28 0.77
N PHE A 45 -2.99 5.66 1.73
CA PHE A 45 -2.51 5.47 3.09
C PHE A 45 -2.63 4.00 3.50
N MET A 46 -1.70 3.55 4.34
CA MET A 46 -1.87 2.33 5.10
C MET A 46 -2.84 2.57 6.24
N GLU A 47 -3.83 1.70 6.38
CA GLU A 47 -4.79 1.74 7.48
C GLU A 47 -4.37 0.83 8.65
N GLN A 48 -5.19 0.80 9.65
CA GLN A 48 -5.00 0.24 10.99
C GLN A 48 -4.58 -1.23 11.06
N ARG A 49 -4.47 -1.95 9.95
CA ARG A 49 -4.11 -3.36 9.95
C ARG A 49 -3.02 -3.67 8.95
N ILE A 50 -1.85 -4.00 9.48
CA ILE A 50 -0.67 -4.36 8.70
C ILE A 50 -0.17 -5.73 9.19
N SER A 51 0.12 -6.63 8.25
CA SER A 51 0.85 -7.86 8.53
C SER A 51 2.25 -7.78 7.94
N VAL A 52 3.24 -8.12 8.72
CA VAL A 52 4.64 -8.22 8.32
C VAL A 52 5.11 -9.67 8.41
N GLN A 53 5.94 -10.09 7.46
CA GLN A 53 6.42 -11.45 7.34
C GLN A 53 7.91 -11.46 7.02
N GLY A 54 8.63 -12.43 7.60
CA GLY A 54 10.03 -12.67 7.31
C GLY A 54 10.47 -14.05 7.79
N GLY A 55 11.65 -14.50 7.36
CA GLY A 55 12.17 -15.84 7.57
C GLY A 55 11.91 -16.76 6.37
N GLU A 56 12.44 -17.97 6.42
CA GLU A 56 12.33 -18.97 5.36
C GLU A 56 11.83 -20.33 5.90
N GLY A 57 11.01 -21.02 5.11
CA GLY A 57 10.56 -22.37 5.42
C GLY A 57 9.84 -22.46 6.76
N GLU A 58 10.30 -23.37 7.64
CA GLU A 58 9.73 -23.59 8.98
C GLU A 58 9.97 -22.42 9.95
N SER A 59 10.92 -21.54 9.64
CA SER A 59 11.20 -20.32 10.42
C SER A 59 10.43 -19.08 9.94
N LEU A 60 9.44 -19.22 9.08
CA LEU A 60 8.59 -18.16 8.61
C LEU A 60 7.76 -17.58 9.76
N GLU A 61 8.01 -16.32 10.06
CA GLU A 61 7.29 -15.60 11.11
C GLU A 61 6.37 -14.53 10.52
N THR A 62 5.14 -14.50 10.99
CA THR A 62 4.16 -13.48 10.62
C THR A 62 3.67 -12.77 11.87
N ALA A 63 3.71 -11.45 11.86
CA ALA A 63 3.10 -10.61 12.89
C ALA A 63 1.99 -9.76 12.24
N THR A 64 0.80 -9.78 12.83
CA THR A 64 -0.31 -8.92 12.41
C THR A 64 -0.59 -7.93 13.53
N VAL A 65 -0.51 -6.66 13.21
CA VAL A 65 -0.76 -5.56 14.15
C VAL A 65 -1.99 -4.80 13.67
N SER A 66 -2.88 -4.48 14.60
CA SER A 66 -4.09 -3.70 14.36
C SER A 66 -4.17 -2.58 15.39
N GLY A 67 -4.42 -1.37 14.94
CA GLY A 67 -4.51 -0.19 15.81
C GLY A 67 -4.31 1.11 15.03
N PRO A 68 -4.40 2.27 15.68
CA PRO A 68 -4.02 3.54 15.08
C PRO A 68 -2.59 3.49 14.51
N MET A 69 -2.31 4.24 13.45
CA MET A 69 -0.99 4.25 12.81
C MET A 69 0.15 4.57 13.79
N SER A 70 -0.13 5.38 14.82
CA SER A 70 0.83 5.70 15.90
C SER A 70 1.19 4.50 16.79
N GLU A 71 0.42 3.42 16.77
CA GLU A 71 0.60 2.22 17.60
C GLU A 71 1.20 1.04 16.84
N LEU A 72 1.47 1.17 15.54
CA LEU A 72 2.06 0.10 14.71
C LEU A 72 3.57 -0.09 14.95
N ARG A 73 4.03 0.18 16.17
CA ARG A 73 5.45 0.05 16.55
C ARG A 73 6.00 -1.36 16.34
N GLU A 74 5.23 -2.38 16.68
CA GLU A 74 5.67 -3.77 16.53
C GLU A 74 5.86 -4.16 15.06
N ALA A 75 5.00 -3.66 14.16
CA ALA A 75 5.17 -3.87 12.73
C ALA A 75 6.41 -3.13 12.21
N ARG A 76 6.67 -1.90 12.65
CA ARG A 76 7.90 -1.15 12.31
C ARG A 76 9.15 -1.84 12.82
N LEU A 77 9.13 -2.35 14.05
CA LEU A 77 10.22 -3.16 14.59
C LEU A 77 10.43 -4.42 13.74
N GLY A 78 9.37 -5.05 13.26
CA GLY A 78 9.46 -6.14 12.30
C GLY A 78 10.21 -5.75 11.04
N LEU A 79 9.94 -4.56 10.47
CA LEU A 79 10.66 -4.06 9.30
C LEU A 79 12.14 -3.84 9.59
N SER A 80 12.49 -3.30 10.75
CA SER A 80 13.89 -3.09 11.15
C SER A 80 14.68 -4.38 11.33
N THR A 81 13.99 -5.51 11.57
CA THR A 81 14.58 -6.85 11.68
C THR A 81 14.53 -7.66 10.37
N GLY A 82 14.16 -7.04 9.26
CA GLY A 82 14.18 -7.66 7.93
C GLY A 82 12.85 -8.25 7.47
N LYS A 83 11.78 -8.13 8.27
CA LYS A 83 10.43 -8.48 7.82
C LYS A 83 9.93 -7.48 6.79
N LYS A 84 8.98 -7.88 5.96
CA LYS A 84 8.33 -7.04 4.95
C LYS A 84 6.83 -7.10 5.14
N VAL A 85 6.13 -6.07 4.67
CA VAL A 85 4.67 -6.06 4.67
C VAL A 85 4.15 -7.09 3.67
N ASN A 86 3.38 -8.06 4.16
CA ASN A 86 2.78 -9.10 3.32
C ASN A 86 1.28 -8.92 3.09
N ARG A 87 0.62 -8.10 3.92
CA ARG A 87 -0.78 -7.70 3.76
C ARG A 87 -1.01 -6.35 4.41
N ALA A 88 -1.80 -5.53 3.76
CA ALA A 88 -2.20 -4.22 4.28
C ALA A 88 -3.65 -3.89 3.91
N LEU A 89 -4.32 -3.13 4.77
CA LEU A 89 -5.54 -2.42 4.44
C LEU A 89 -5.14 -1.04 3.91
N LEU A 90 -5.52 -0.73 2.69
CA LEU A 90 -5.25 0.55 2.05
C LEU A 90 -6.50 1.44 2.11
N ARG A 91 -6.29 2.73 2.34
CA ARG A 91 -7.29 3.78 2.22
C ARG A 91 -6.86 4.74 1.13
N ILE A 92 -7.73 4.98 0.18
CA ILE A 92 -7.52 5.92 -0.92
C ILE A 92 -8.52 7.05 -0.77
N GLU A 93 -8.07 8.28 -0.95
CA GLU A 93 -8.88 9.48 -0.83
C GLU A 93 -8.69 10.38 -2.05
N ARG A 94 -9.79 10.85 -2.60
CA ARG A 94 -9.82 11.92 -3.59
C ARG A 94 -11.03 12.80 -3.34
N ASP A 95 -10.79 14.05 -3.07
CA ASP A 95 -11.83 15.01 -2.70
C ASP A 95 -12.68 14.50 -1.51
N ALA A 96 -13.97 14.26 -1.71
CA ALA A 96 -14.87 13.66 -0.72
C ALA A 96 -14.98 12.14 -0.82
N ASP A 97 -14.40 11.54 -1.84
CA ASP A 97 -14.48 10.10 -2.09
C ASP A 97 -13.42 9.33 -1.30
N THR A 98 -13.83 8.22 -0.71
CA THR A 98 -12.94 7.33 0.05
C THR A 98 -13.17 5.87 -0.35
N TRP A 99 -12.09 5.17 -0.65
CA TRP A 99 -12.06 3.72 -0.88
C TRP A 99 -11.24 3.05 0.20
N THR A 100 -11.59 1.83 0.55
CA THR A 100 -10.72 0.94 1.34
C THR A 100 -10.64 -0.43 0.70
N VAL A 101 -9.45 -1.03 0.72
CA VAL A 101 -9.22 -2.35 0.16
C VAL A 101 -8.08 -3.06 0.87
N SER A 102 -8.25 -4.34 1.16
CA SER A 102 -7.17 -5.18 1.68
C SER A 102 -6.38 -5.79 0.53
N VAL A 103 -5.06 -5.63 0.55
CA VAL A 103 -4.15 -6.14 -0.49
C VAL A 103 -3.18 -7.15 0.11
N LYS A 104 -3.05 -8.32 -0.52
CA LYS A 104 -2.05 -9.33 -0.22
C LYS A 104 -0.87 -9.17 -1.17
N ALA A 105 0.34 -9.13 -0.63
CA ALA A 105 1.55 -8.84 -1.40
C ALA A 105 1.92 -9.91 -2.42
N GLU A 106 1.68 -11.19 -2.10
CA GLU A 106 2.15 -12.33 -2.88
C GLU A 106 1.64 -12.34 -4.33
N ASP A 107 0.39 -11.95 -4.52
CA ASP A 107 -0.32 -12.05 -5.80
C ASP A 107 -1.21 -10.83 -6.10
N PHE A 108 -1.08 -9.77 -5.32
CA PHE A 108 -1.96 -8.59 -5.34
C PHE A 108 -3.45 -8.92 -5.19
N GLN A 109 -3.77 -10.03 -4.54
CA GLN A 109 -5.17 -10.34 -4.26
C GLN A 109 -5.80 -9.24 -3.42
N MET A 110 -6.86 -8.67 -3.94
CA MET A 110 -7.63 -7.61 -3.31
C MET A 110 -8.92 -8.18 -2.72
N ASN A 111 -9.19 -7.82 -1.47
CA ASN A 111 -10.38 -8.27 -0.74
C ASN A 111 -11.03 -7.09 -0.02
N SER A 112 -12.32 -7.24 0.26
CA SER A 112 -13.09 -6.28 1.07
C SER A 112 -13.01 -4.85 0.51
N LEU A 113 -13.05 -4.71 -0.82
CA LEU A 113 -13.10 -3.40 -1.45
C LEU A 113 -14.41 -2.69 -1.08
N LYS A 114 -14.27 -1.53 -0.45
CA LYS A 114 -15.36 -0.60 -0.19
C LYS A 114 -15.16 0.64 -1.07
N THR A 115 -16.19 0.98 -1.82
CA THR A 115 -16.22 2.18 -2.66
C THR A 115 -16.91 3.33 -1.92
N PRO A 116 -16.77 4.58 -2.39
CA PRO A 116 -17.62 5.68 -1.94
C PRO A 116 -19.10 5.33 -2.03
N VAL A 117 -19.89 5.97 -1.18
CA VAL A 117 -21.35 5.80 -1.20
C VAL A 117 -21.90 6.49 -2.45
N ILE A 118 -22.69 5.76 -3.21
CA ILE A 118 -23.44 6.31 -4.33
C ILE A 118 -24.68 6.98 -3.75
N GLU A 119 -24.77 8.31 -3.83
CA GLU A 119 -25.95 9.03 -3.44
C GLU A 119 -27.07 8.73 -4.43
N LYS A 120 -28.23 8.36 -3.91
CA LYS A 120 -29.43 8.12 -4.71
C LYS A 120 -30.20 9.43 -4.83
N ASP A 121 -30.09 10.06 -5.98
CA ASP A 121 -30.87 11.27 -6.29
C ASP A 121 -32.27 10.91 -6.84
N GLY A 122 -33.24 10.80 -5.92
CA GLY A 122 -34.65 10.86 -6.29
C GLY A 122 -35.34 9.57 -6.74
N GLU A 123 -36.58 9.71 -7.23
CA GLU A 123 -37.52 8.62 -7.55
C GLU A 123 -37.20 7.83 -8.85
N ASP A 124 -36.22 8.27 -9.65
CA ASP A 124 -35.79 7.60 -10.88
C ASP A 124 -34.48 6.79 -10.64
N ASP A 125 -34.56 5.79 -9.77
CA ASP A 125 -33.48 4.83 -9.54
C ASP A 125 -33.36 3.86 -10.75
N ASP A 126 -32.54 4.22 -11.73
CA ASP A 126 -32.12 3.29 -12.76
C ASP A 126 -31.09 2.31 -12.18
N PRO A 127 -31.43 1.00 -12.00
CA PRO A 127 -30.49 0.02 -11.43
C PRO A 127 -29.23 -0.16 -12.28
N ASP A 128 -29.32 0.05 -13.59
CA ASP A 128 -28.20 -0.09 -14.51
C ASP A 128 -27.23 1.08 -14.35
N ALA A 129 -27.72 2.29 -14.11
CA ALA A 129 -26.87 3.46 -13.82
C ALA A 129 -26.08 3.27 -12.52
N ALA A 130 -26.72 2.82 -11.44
CA ALA A 130 -26.07 2.55 -10.16
C ALA A 130 -25.01 1.43 -10.29
N PHE A 131 -25.29 0.41 -11.07
CA PHE A 131 -24.35 -0.67 -11.36
C PHE A 131 -23.12 -0.18 -12.12
N LEU A 132 -23.32 0.62 -13.16
CA LEU A 132 -22.23 1.21 -13.96
C LEU A 132 -21.37 2.16 -13.12
N GLU A 133 -21.99 2.96 -12.28
CA GLU A 133 -21.27 3.83 -11.34
C GLU A 133 -20.41 3.01 -10.36
N LYS A 134 -20.95 1.90 -9.86
CA LYS A 134 -20.19 1.00 -8.99
C LYS A 134 -18.96 0.42 -9.69
N ILE A 135 -19.10 -0.01 -10.94
CA ILE A 135 -17.98 -0.49 -11.76
C ILE A 135 -16.94 0.61 -11.94
N TYR A 136 -17.37 1.82 -12.30
CA TYR A 136 -16.49 2.97 -12.46
C TYR A 136 -15.68 3.27 -11.17
N LEU A 137 -16.32 3.24 -10.00
CA LEU A 137 -15.65 3.45 -8.73
C LEU A 137 -14.63 2.34 -8.41
N ILE A 138 -14.94 1.09 -8.76
CA ILE A 138 -14.00 -0.03 -8.60
C ILE A 138 -12.79 0.16 -9.54
N GLU A 139 -13.02 0.43 -10.81
CA GLU A 139 -11.96 0.68 -11.80
C GLU A 139 -11.07 1.87 -11.41
N THR A 140 -11.66 2.92 -10.85
CA THR A 140 -10.94 4.09 -10.33
C THR A 140 -9.99 3.69 -9.19
N CYS A 141 -10.47 2.90 -8.24
CA CYS A 141 -9.63 2.37 -7.15
C CYS A 141 -8.44 1.57 -7.67
N LEU A 142 -8.70 0.64 -8.58
CA LEU A 142 -7.67 -0.20 -9.20
C LEU A 142 -6.65 0.64 -9.98
N GLY A 143 -7.13 1.65 -10.69
CA GLY A 143 -6.29 2.58 -11.45
C GLY A 143 -5.33 3.37 -10.56
N TYR A 144 -5.76 3.82 -9.38
CA TYR A 144 -4.89 4.50 -8.43
C TYR A 144 -3.81 3.58 -7.85
N ILE A 145 -4.17 2.34 -7.52
CA ILE A 145 -3.19 1.37 -7.02
C ILE A 145 -2.17 1.03 -8.11
N ASP A 146 -2.62 0.82 -9.34
CA ASP A 146 -1.74 0.55 -10.49
C ASP A 146 -0.78 1.71 -10.76
N GLU A 147 -1.27 2.95 -10.68
CA GLU A 147 -0.43 4.14 -10.85
C GLU A 147 0.66 4.24 -9.77
N VAL A 148 0.32 4.02 -8.51
CA VAL A 148 1.31 4.04 -7.43
C VAL A 148 2.32 2.89 -7.57
N TYR A 149 1.86 1.73 -8.00
CA TYR A 149 2.74 0.60 -8.29
C TYR A 149 3.70 0.89 -9.45
N ARG A 150 3.26 1.57 -10.50
CA ARG A 150 4.13 2.03 -11.59
C ARG A 150 5.20 3.03 -11.10
N GLN A 151 4.80 3.96 -10.24
CA GLN A 151 5.76 4.90 -9.63
C GLN A 151 6.78 4.16 -8.77
N PHE A 152 6.36 3.17 -7.99
CA PHE A 152 7.26 2.29 -7.25
C PHE A 152 8.23 1.57 -8.19
N LEU A 153 7.75 0.94 -9.25
CA LEU A 153 8.61 0.24 -10.21
C LEU A 153 9.62 1.18 -10.88
N THR A 154 9.22 2.40 -11.20
CA THR A 154 10.12 3.40 -11.78
C THR A 154 11.32 3.67 -10.88
N VAL A 155 11.09 3.86 -9.59
CA VAL A 155 12.15 4.05 -8.60
C VAL A 155 12.91 2.76 -8.33
N ARG A 156 12.20 1.64 -8.19
CA ARG A 156 12.77 0.33 -7.85
C ARG A 156 13.74 -0.18 -8.91
N LEU A 157 13.43 0.06 -10.17
CA LEU A 157 14.23 -0.40 -11.31
C LEU A 157 15.37 0.57 -11.69
N ALA A 158 15.44 1.74 -11.08
CA ALA A 158 16.55 2.68 -11.21
C ALA A 158 17.51 2.54 -10.01
N PRO A 159 18.69 1.90 -10.17
CA PRO A 159 19.54 1.53 -9.02
C PRO A 159 19.95 2.71 -8.12
N ALA A 160 20.25 3.86 -8.71
CA ALA A 160 20.63 5.07 -7.95
C ALA A 160 19.45 5.61 -7.13
N ASP A 161 18.27 5.72 -7.73
CA ASP A 161 17.08 6.21 -7.08
C ASP A 161 16.62 5.26 -5.98
N TRP A 162 16.70 3.95 -6.23
CA TRP A 162 16.37 2.94 -5.23
C TRP A 162 17.30 2.99 -4.01
N GLN A 163 18.58 3.23 -4.20
CA GLN A 163 19.52 3.39 -3.07
C GLN A 163 19.18 4.61 -2.20
N GLU A 164 18.77 5.72 -2.81
CA GLU A 164 18.33 6.90 -2.06
C GLU A 164 17.00 6.64 -1.32
N GLU A 165 16.04 5.96 -1.96
CA GLU A 165 14.78 5.55 -1.31
C GLU A 165 15.02 4.63 -0.11
N ILE A 166 15.90 3.63 -0.23
CA ILE A 166 16.26 2.73 0.87
C ILE A 166 16.90 3.50 2.03
N LYS A 167 17.79 4.44 1.73
CA LYS A 167 18.41 5.28 2.74
C LYS A 167 17.37 6.13 3.49
N ALA A 168 16.43 6.74 2.74
CA ALA A 168 15.34 7.51 3.34
C ALA A 168 14.42 6.63 4.19
N LEU A 169 14.09 5.43 3.74
CA LEU A 169 13.27 4.46 4.45
C LEU A 169 13.94 4.00 5.76
N ARG A 170 15.26 3.75 5.74
CA ARG A 170 16.03 3.42 6.94
C ARG A 170 16.02 4.56 7.97
N ASN A 171 16.18 5.80 7.50
CA ASN A 171 16.11 6.97 8.36
C ASN A 171 14.71 7.14 8.98
N TRP A 172 13.67 6.88 8.21
CA TRP A 172 12.28 6.88 8.71
C TRP A 172 12.06 5.81 9.78
N LEU A 173 12.59 4.59 9.60
CA LEU A 173 12.51 3.55 10.63
C LEU A 173 13.23 3.96 11.91
N ALA A 174 14.45 4.51 11.80
CA ALA A 174 15.24 4.94 12.95
C ALA A 174 14.62 6.13 13.72
N ALA A 175 13.86 6.98 13.05
CA ALA A 175 13.20 8.13 13.68
C ALA A 175 11.93 7.76 14.46
N GLY A 176 11.47 6.53 14.38
CA GLY A 176 10.28 6.04 15.06
C GLY A 176 10.54 5.34 16.41
N ASP A 177 11.78 5.33 16.89
CA ASP A 177 12.19 4.77 18.17
C ASP A 177 12.04 5.78 19.33
#